data_ac91b296db6579b73007fc9b1e1bcf73
#
_entry.id   ac91b296db6579b73007fc9b1e1bcf73
#
_cell.length_a   1.000
_cell.length_b   1.000
_cell.length_c   1.000
_cell.angle_alpha   90.00
_cell.angle_beta   90.00
_cell.angle_gamma   90.00
#
_symmetry.space_group_name_H-M   'P 1'
#
loop_
_entity.id
_entity.type
_entity.pdbx_description
1 polymer ?
#
loop_
_entity_poly.entity_id
_entity_poly.type
_entity_poly.pdbx_seq_one_letter_code
_entity_poly.pdbx_strand_id
1 'polypeptide(L)'
;MLNYAINMFSESVKHSIQAMMHLAENDGNLILVSQIAEIYDLPKHYLAKLVQILSKHHLIKSVPGRNGGIRLNKPSIEIKIIDIIHAIDGPPPEHEMCVFGLDKCSDDVPCPIHSDWKQMKLGLESKLFNRNLDELNKELKKKHELLQIS
;
A
#
# COMPACT_ATOMS: atom_id res chain seq x y z
N MET A 1 6.12 -28.05 -5.30
CA MET A 1 6.34 -26.71 -4.73
C MET A 1 5.02 -25.96 -4.74
N LEU A 2 4.53 -25.64 -3.58
CA LEU A 2 3.29 -24.92 -3.37
C LEU A 2 3.53 -23.45 -3.73
N ASN A 3 3.14 -23.07 -4.94
CA ASN A 3 3.17 -21.69 -5.40
C ASN A 3 1.88 -20.98 -4.90
N TYR A 4 1.69 -20.98 -3.58
CA TYR A 4 0.71 -20.10 -2.97
C TYR A 4 1.28 -18.68 -2.98
N ALA A 5 1.09 -17.97 -4.08
CA ALA A 5 1.12 -16.52 -4.03
C ALA A 5 0.01 -16.11 -3.06
N ILE A 6 0.40 -15.88 -1.80
CA ILE A 6 -0.50 -15.26 -0.83
C ILE A 6 -0.79 -13.87 -1.38
N ASN A 7 -1.91 -13.74 -2.05
CA ASN A 7 -2.39 -12.48 -2.60
C ASN A 7 -2.96 -11.67 -1.44
N MET A 8 -2.05 -11.20 -0.57
CA MET A 8 -2.36 -10.50 0.68
C MET A 8 -2.99 -9.12 0.43
N PHE A 9 -2.71 -8.53 -0.72
CA PHE A 9 -3.19 -7.20 -1.09
C PHE A 9 -4.04 -7.29 -2.34
N SER A 10 -5.12 -6.50 -2.39
CA SER A 10 -5.85 -6.28 -3.63
C SER A 10 -4.94 -5.65 -4.69
N GLU A 11 -5.24 -5.85 -5.97
CA GLU A 11 -4.48 -5.21 -7.06
C GLU A 11 -4.52 -3.68 -6.93
N SER A 12 -5.64 -3.13 -6.44
CA SER A 12 -5.78 -1.70 -6.18
C SER A 12 -4.82 -1.20 -5.11
N VAL A 13 -4.62 -1.96 -4.03
CA VAL A 13 -3.62 -1.63 -3.00
C VAL A 13 -2.21 -1.71 -3.56
N LYS A 14 -1.87 -2.76 -4.30
CA LYS A 14 -0.52 -2.92 -4.91
C LYS A 14 -0.19 -1.75 -5.82
N HIS A 15 -1.09 -1.39 -6.74
CA HIS A 15 -0.88 -0.27 -7.66
C HIS A 15 -0.83 1.08 -6.93
N SER A 16 -1.60 1.23 -5.85
CA SER A 16 -1.56 2.43 -5.00
C SER A 16 -0.21 2.55 -4.27
N ILE A 17 0.32 1.45 -3.73
CA ILE A 17 1.65 1.43 -3.11
C ILE A 17 2.73 1.81 -4.15
N GLN A 18 2.69 1.23 -5.35
CA GLN A 18 3.62 1.56 -6.43
C GLN A 18 3.59 3.04 -6.79
N ALA A 19 2.40 3.62 -6.98
CA ALA A 19 2.23 5.03 -7.28
C ALA A 19 2.75 5.92 -6.13
N MET A 20 2.43 5.59 -4.88
CA MET A 20 2.86 6.34 -3.71
C MET A 20 4.38 6.27 -3.51
N MET A 21 5.01 5.13 -3.76
CA MET A 21 6.47 4.99 -3.73
C MET A 21 7.13 5.83 -4.82
N HIS A 22 6.58 5.84 -6.04
CA HIS A 22 7.08 6.68 -7.13
C HIS A 22 7.01 8.18 -6.77
N LEU A 23 5.92 8.62 -6.15
CA LEU A 23 5.81 10.00 -5.66
C LEU A 23 6.82 10.31 -4.56
N ALA A 24 7.07 9.36 -3.66
CA ALA A 24 8.06 9.52 -2.59
C ALA A 24 9.51 9.57 -3.12
N GLU A 25 9.83 8.87 -4.20
CA GLU A 25 11.14 8.99 -4.89
C GLU A 25 11.36 10.37 -5.52
N ASN A 26 10.27 11.02 -5.92
CA ASN A 26 10.28 12.32 -6.58
C ASN A 26 9.75 13.43 -5.65
N ASP A 27 10.04 13.33 -4.36
CA ASP A 27 9.49 14.20 -3.33
C ASP A 27 9.64 15.69 -3.69
N GLY A 28 8.54 16.41 -3.50
CA GLY A 28 8.44 17.85 -3.84
C GLY A 28 8.08 18.14 -5.29
N ASN A 29 8.23 17.22 -6.23
CA ASN A 29 7.87 17.40 -7.64
C ASN A 29 6.41 17.03 -7.91
N LEU A 30 5.79 17.74 -8.86
CA LEU A 30 4.49 17.39 -9.39
C LEU A 30 4.66 16.38 -10.54
N ILE A 31 4.04 15.21 -10.41
CA ILE A 31 4.09 14.13 -11.39
C ILE A 31 2.70 13.97 -12.02
N LEU A 32 2.65 13.79 -13.33
CA LEU A 32 1.39 13.53 -14.00
C LEU A 32 0.92 12.08 -13.76
N VAL A 33 -0.36 11.90 -13.53
CA VAL A 33 -0.97 10.55 -13.39
C VAL A 33 -0.67 9.67 -14.61
N SER A 34 -0.64 10.27 -15.80
CA SER A 34 -0.31 9.57 -17.06
C SER A 34 1.11 9.01 -17.08
N GLN A 35 2.09 9.72 -16.50
CA GLN A 35 3.48 9.26 -16.42
C GLN A 35 3.60 8.03 -15.51
N ILE A 36 2.94 8.06 -14.35
CA ILE A 36 2.93 6.89 -13.45
C ILE A 36 2.20 5.70 -14.10
N ALA A 37 1.07 5.96 -14.75
CA ALA A 37 0.30 4.93 -15.46
C ALA A 37 1.13 4.25 -16.55
N GLU A 38 1.93 4.99 -17.30
CA GLU A 38 2.83 4.49 -18.33
C GLU A 38 3.97 3.64 -17.74
N ILE A 39 4.60 4.09 -16.66
CA ILE A 39 5.69 3.37 -15.98
C ILE A 39 5.24 1.98 -15.50
N TYR A 40 4.03 1.88 -14.96
CA TYR A 40 3.49 0.63 -14.40
C TYR A 40 2.54 -0.12 -15.33
N ASP A 41 2.44 0.30 -16.60
CA ASP A 41 1.54 -0.29 -17.61
C ASP A 41 0.08 -0.40 -17.13
N LEU A 42 -0.44 0.70 -16.58
CA LEU A 42 -1.79 0.77 -16.03
C LEU A 42 -2.69 1.68 -16.87
N PRO A 43 -3.99 1.35 -17.01
CA PRO A 43 -4.93 2.27 -17.62
C PRO A 43 -5.01 3.59 -16.85
N LYS A 44 -4.80 4.72 -17.54
CA LYS A 44 -4.78 6.06 -16.92
C LYS A 44 -6.04 6.35 -16.08
N HIS A 45 -7.23 6.00 -16.60
CA HIS A 45 -8.49 6.24 -15.91
C HIS A 45 -8.64 5.41 -14.63
N TYR A 46 -8.06 4.21 -14.61
CA TYR A 46 -8.03 3.36 -13.43
C TYR A 46 -7.13 3.97 -12.35
N LEU A 47 -5.89 4.33 -12.70
CA LEU A 47 -4.98 4.97 -11.75
C LEU A 47 -5.53 6.31 -11.24
N ALA A 48 -6.20 7.09 -12.11
CA ALA A 48 -6.85 8.34 -11.69
C ALA A 48 -7.91 8.13 -10.60
N LYS A 49 -8.68 7.03 -10.64
CA LYS A 49 -9.63 6.66 -9.58
C LYS A 49 -8.92 6.37 -8.25
N LEU A 50 -7.83 5.61 -8.27
CA LEU A 50 -7.03 5.33 -7.08
C LEU A 50 -6.47 6.62 -6.48
N VAL A 51 -5.93 7.51 -7.32
CA VAL A 51 -5.44 8.83 -6.90
C VAL A 51 -6.54 9.66 -6.26
N GLN A 52 -7.76 9.63 -6.79
CA GLN A 52 -8.91 10.34 -6.17
C GLN A 52 -9.20 9.80 -4.76
N ILE A 53 -9.17 8.48 -4.56
CA ILE A 53 -9.39 7.86 -3.26
C ILE A 53 -8.27 8.29 -2.30
N LEU A 54 -7.01 8.16 -2.70
CA LEU A 54 -5.85 8.56 -1.89
C LEU A 54 -5.87 10.06 -1.54
N SER A 55 -6.36 10.91 -2.46
CA SER A 55 -6.53 12.34 -2.21
C SER A 55 -7.61 12.64 -1.18
N LYS A 56 -8.73 11.90 -1.20
CA LYS A 56 -9.80 12.01 -0.18
C LYS A 56 -9.30 11.63 1.22
N HIS A 57 -8.35 10.70 1.30
CA HIS A 57 -7.69 10.30 2.54
C HIS A 57 -6.46 11.16 2.89
N HIS A 58 -6.26 12.27 2.21
CA HIS A 58 -5.18 13.22 2.46
C HIS A 58 -3.75 12.63 2.33
N LEU A 59 -3.60 11.57 1.54
CA LEU A 59 -2.30 10.96 1.24
C LEU A 59 -1.63 11.59 0.01
N ILE A 60 -2.42 12.01 -0.98
CA ILE A 60 -1.99 12.69 -2.19
C ILE A 60 -2.60 14.08 -2.24
N LYS A 61 -1.84 15.04 -2.74
CA LYS A 61 -2.30 16.39 -3.13
C LYS A 61 -2.28 16.51 -4.64
N SER A 62 -3.43 16.83 -5.21
CA SER A 62 -3.59 17.13 -6.65
C SER A 62 -3.53 18.64 -6.86
N VAL A 63 -2.77 19.08 -7.85
CA VAL A 63 -2.65 20.46 -8.29
C VAL A 63 -3.19 20.55 -9.73
N PRO A 64 -4.32 21.25 -9.95
CA PRO A 64 -4.90 21.39 -11.28
C PRO A 64 -4.09 22.34 -12.17
N GLY A 65 -4.34 22.30 -13.48
CA GLY A 65 -3.82 23.24 -14.44
C GLY A 65 -2.70 22.69 -15.34
N ARG A 66 -2.19 23.55 -16.22
CA ARG A 66 -1.21 23.18 -17.26
C ARG A 66 0.11 22.68 -16.68
N ASN A 67 0.54 23.24 -15.55
CA ASN A 67 1.74 22.84 -14.81
C ASN A 67 1.36 22.07 -13.53
N GLY A 68 0.20 21.40 -13.53
CA GLY A 68 -0.30 20.65 -12.43
C GLY A 68 0.24 19.21 -12.40
N GLY A 69 -0.29 18.44 -11.49
CA GLY A 69 0.06 17.04 -11.27
C GLY A 69 -0.31 16.60 -9.87
N ILE A 70 0.28 15.52 -9.43
CA ILE A 70 0.09 14.97 -8.09
C ILE A 70 1.41 14.88 -7.34
N ARG A 71 1.34 14.98 -6.03
CA ARG A 71 2.48 14.77 -5.12
C ARG A 71 1.99 14.21 -3.80
N LEU A 72 2.88 13.75 -2.95
CA LEU A 72 2.52 13.40 -1.58
C LEU A 72 1.97 14.63 -0.83
N ASN A 73 0.96 14.41 -0.01
CA ASN A 73 0.35 15.46 0.83
C ASN A 73 1.03 15.58 2.20
N LYS A 74 1.86 14.60 2.56
CA LYS A 74 2.63 14.52 3.81
C LYS A 74 4.05 14.04 3.47
N PRO A 75 5.04 14.28 4.34
CA PRO A 75 6.36 13.67 4.22
C PRO A 75 6.27 12.14 4.11
N SER A 76 7.10 11.51 3.28
CA SER A 76 7.09 10.06 3.06
C SER A 76 7.30 9.23 4.34
N ILE A 77 8.02 9.79 5.31
CA ILE A 77 8.24 9.19 6.64
C ILE A 77 6.95 9.10 7.49
N GLU A 78 5.95 9.94 7.21
CA GLU A 78 4.68 9.97 7.93
C GLU A 78 3.59 9.11 7.27
N ILE A 79 3.86 8.54 6.09
CA ILE A 79 2.90 7.71 5.34
C ILE A 79 3.30 6.25 5.48
N LYS A 80 2.46 5.48 6.13
CA LYS A 80 2.66 4.04 6.34
C LYS A 80 1.89 3.22 5.29
N ILE A 81 2.33 1.99 5.09
CA ILE A 81 1.62 1.03 4.22
C ILE A 81 0.18 0.83 4.67
N ILE A 82 -0.07 0.77 5.97
CA ILE A 82 -1.43 0.61 6.52
C ILE A 82 -2.37 1.77 6.13
N ASP A 83 -1.85 3.00 6.01
CA ASP A 83 -2.65 4.16 5.61
C ASP A 83 -3.16 3.99 4.17
N ILE A 84 -2.34 3.43 3.29
CA ILE A 84 -2.70 3.15 1.89
C ILE A 84 -3.74 2.02 1.82
N ILE A 85 -3.54 0.95 2.59
CA ILE A 85 -4.47 -0.18 2.66
C ILE A 85 -5.85 0.31 3.13
N HIS A 86 -5.89 1.07 4.23
CA HIS A 86 -7.15 1.60 4.77
C HIS A 86 -7.84 2.59 3.84
N ALA A 87 -7.07 3.37 3.07
CA ALA A 87 -7.65 4.28 2.09
C ALA A 87 -8.34 3.53 0.95
N ILE A 88 -7.77 2.45 0.45
CA ILE A 88 -8.22 1.73 -0.74
C ILE A 88 -9.25 0.65 -0.41
N ASP A 89 -8.94 -0.25 0.53
CA ASP A 89 -9.79 -1.41 0.88
C ASP A 89 -10.68 -1.14 2.11
N GLY A 90 -10.47 -0.01 2.79
CA GLY A 90 -11.13 0.34 4.04
C GLY A 90 -10.42 -0.23 5.28
N PRO A 91 -10.80 0.25 6.47
CA PRO A 91 -10.30 -0.33 7.73
C PRO A 91 -10.82 -1.75 7.90
N PRO A 92 -10.12 -2.59 8.69
CA PRO A 92 -10.58 -3.94 8.98
C PRO A 92 -11.97 -3.88 9.65
N PRO A 93 -12.84 -4.87 9.40
CA PRO A 93 -14.15 -4.92 10.04
C PRO A 93 -14.00 -4.98 11.56
N GLU A 94 -14.95 -4.35 12.30
CA GLU A 94 -14.96 -4.30 13.78
C GLU A 94 -14.94 -5.71 14.41
N HIS A 95 -15.49 -6.70 13.70
CA HIS A 95 -15.49 -8.09 14.10
C HIS A 95 -14.74 -8.90 13.04
N GLU A 96 -13.53 -9.28 13.36
CA GLU A 96 -12.75 -10.13 12.46
C GLU A 96 -13.40 -11.53 12.37
N MET A 97 -13.65 -11.94 11.14
CA MET A 97 -14.03 -13.32 10.85
C MET A 97 -12.82 -14.24 10.98
N CYS A 98 -13.05 -15.45 11.41
CA CYS A 98 -12.02 -16.49 11.38
C CYS A 98 -11.46 -16.65 9.95
N VAL A 99 -10.16 -16.81 9.81
CA VAL A 99 -9.50 -16.99 8.49
C VAL A 99 -10.04 -18.23 7.74
N PHE A 100 -10.60 -19.22 8.46
CA PHE A 100 -11.28 -20.37 7.88
C PHE A 100 -12.79 -20.15 7.70
N GLY A 101 -13.32 -18.97 7.99
CA GLY A 101 -14.75 -18.69 7.92
C GLY A 101 -15.57 -19.32 9.05
N LEU A 102 -14.93 -19.73 10.12
CA LEU A 102 -15.55 -20.35 11.29
C LEU A 102 -15.97 -19.29 12.32
N ASP A 103 -17.04 -18.54 12.06
CA ASP A 103 -17.56 -17.55 13.02
C ASP A 103 -16.55 -16.45 13.43
N LYS A 104 -16.80 -15.72 14.52
CA LYS A 104 -15.95 -14.64 14.99
C LYS A 104 -14.60 -15.14 15.49
N CYS A 105 -13.53 -14.42 15.12
CA CYS A 105 -12.21 -14.62 15.70
C CYS A 105 -12.19 -14.03 17.12
N SER A 106 -12.16 -14.86 18.15
CA SER A 106 -12.24 -14.45 19.55
C SER A 106 -11.29 -15.25 20.43
N ASP A 107 -10.67 -14.58 21.39
CA ASP A 107 -9.83 -15.23 22.40
C ASP A 107 -10.67 -16.08 23.38
N ASP A 108 -11.97 -15.75 23.55
CA ASP A 108 -12.87 -16.48 24.46
C ASP A 108 -13.29 -17.85 23.91
N VAL A 109 -13.43 -17.93 22.59
CA VAL A 109 -13.80 -19.18 21.89
C VAL A 109 -12.86 -19.35 20.68
N PRO A 110 -11.59 -19.73 20.92
CA PRO A 110 -10.58 -19.82 19.88
C PRO A 110 -10.80 -21.03 18.96
N CYS A 111 -10.64 -20.83 17.65
CA CYS A 111 -10.58 -21.93 16.70
C CYS A 111 -9.19 -22.64 16.75
N PRO A 112 -9.04 -23.83 16.14
CA PRO A 112 -7.79 -24.60 16.21
C PRO A 112 -6.51 -23.86 15.77
N ILE A 113 -6.62 -22.83 14.92
CA ILE A 113 -5.46 -22.06 14.43
C ILE A 113 -5.42 -20.63 14.97
N HIS A 114 -6.27 -20.31 15.96
CA HIS A 114 -6.44 -18.95 16.45
C HIS A 114 -5.13 -18.30 16.91
N SER A 115 -4.34 -19.00 17.72
CA SER A 115 -3.07 -18.48 18.24
C SER A 115 -2.04 -18.21 17.13
N ASP A 116 -1.91 -19.14 16.19
CA ASP A 116 -0.96 -19.02 15.09
C ASP A 116 -1.35 -17.86 14.15
N TRP A 117 -2.64 -17.77 13.82
CA TRP A 117 -3.16 -16.67 13.02
C TRP A 117 -3.01 -15.32 13.69
N LYS A 118 -3.26 -15.24 15.00
CA LYS A 118 -3.07 -14.02 15.79
C LYS A 118 -1.61 -13.56 15.78
N GLN A 119 -0.67 -14.47 15.98
CA GLN A 119 0.77 -14.14 15.90
C GLN A 119 1.17 -13.67 14.50
N MET A 120 0.68 -14.31 13.43
CA MET A 120 0.95 -13.89 12.07
C MET A 120 0.42 -12.47 11.80
N LYS A 121 -0.81 -12.15 12.21
CA LYS A 121 -1.37 -10.80 12.07
C LYS A 121 -0.53 -9.75 12.78
N LEU A 122 -0.18 -9.98 14.04
CA LEU A 122 0.69 -9.07 14.80
C LEU A 122 2.05 -8.88 14.14
N GLY A 123 2.61 -9.95 13.56
CA GLY A 123 3.85 -9.90 12.80
C GLY A 123 3.73 -9.04 11.55
N LEU A 124 2.63 -9.19 10.79
CA LEU A 124 2.36 -8.37 9.60
C LEU A 124 2.17 -6.89 9.97
N GLU A 125 1.38 -6.62 10.99
CA GLU A 125 1.13 -5.27 11.47
C GLU A 125 2.42 -4.56 11.89
N SER A 126 3.23 -5.20 12.73
CA SER A 126 4.44 -4.60 13.28
C SER A 126 5.58 -4.49 12.26
N LYS A 127 5.77 -5.50 11.40
CA LYS A 127 6.93 -5.60 10.52
C LYS A 127 6.69 -5.10 9.09
N LEU A 128 5.45 -5.07 8.63
CA LEU A 128 5.12 -4.68 7.26
C LEU A 128 4.20 -3.45 7.23
N PHE A 129 3.03 -3.51 7.83
CA PHE A 129 2.03 -2.47 7.67
C PHE A 129 2.41 -1.13 8.31
N ASN A 130 3.18 -1.16 9.38
CA ASN A 130 3.68 0.05 10.07
C ASN A 130 4.95 0.65 9.44
N ARG A 131 5.50 0.03 8.39
CA ARG A 131 6.62 0.61 7.65
C ARG A 131 6.18 1.83 6.86
N ASN A 132 6.99 2.86 6.83
CA ASN A 132 6.71 4.08 6.08
C ASN A 132 7.34 4.05 4.67
N LEU A 133 6.88 4.96 3.80
CA LEU A 133 7.35 5.01 2.41
C LEU A 133 8.84 5.39 2.30
N ASP A 134 9.37 6.18 3.21
CA ASP A 134 10.80 6.57 3.20
C ASP A 134 11.72 5.36 3.41
N GLU A 135 11.40 4.51 4.40
CA GLU A 135 12.12 3.26 4.66
C GLU A 135 12.09 2.32 3.45
N LEU A 136 10.91 2.15 2.85
CA LEU A 136 10.74 1.27 1.70
C LEU A 136 11.51 1.78 0.48
N ASN A 137 11.50 3.08 0.22
CA ASN A 137 12.25 3.66 -0.90
C ASN A 137 13.76 3.53 -0.72
N LYS A 138 14.27 3.70 0.49
CA LYS A 138 15.70 3.48 0.79
C LYS A 138 16.14 2.05 0.48
N GLU A 139 15.31 1.08 0.82
CA GLU A 139 15.60 -0.33 0.52
C GLU A 139 15.41 -0.67 -0.97
N LEU A 140 14.42 -0.08 -1.63
CA LEU A 140 14.22 -0.27 -3.07
C LEU A 140 15.40 0.28 -3.87
N LYS A 141 15.94 1.43 -3.52
CA LYS A 141 17.17 1.99 -4.13
C LYS A 141 18.34 1.02 -4.02
N LYS A 142 18.56 0.45 -2.85
CA LYS A 142 19.61 -0.58 -2.64
C LYS A 142 19.39 -1.80 -3.54
N LYS A 143 18.13 -2.25 -3.70
CA LYS A 143 17.80 -3.36 -4.60
C LYS A 143 18.14 -3.03 -6.06
N HIS A 144 17.81 -1.82 -6.53
CA HIS A 144 18.12 -1.39 -7.89
C HIS A 144 19.63 -1.28 -8.14
N GLU A 145 20.39 -0.78 -7.17
CA GLU A 145 21.86 -0.73 -7.24
C GLU A 145 22.46 -2.14 -7.37
N LEU A 146 21.97 -3.11 -6.60
CA LEU A 146 22.41 -4.51 -6.68
C LEU A 146 22.07 -5.17 -8.03
N LEU A 147 20.95 -4.81 -8.65
CA LEU A 147 20.56 -5.33 -9.96
C LEU A 147 21.36 -4.71 -11.12
N GLN A 148 21.87 -3.49 -10.96
CA GLN A 148 22.73 -2.85 -11.97
C GLN A 148 24.18 -3.34 -11.94
N ILE A 149 24.62 -3.94 -10.84
CA ILE A 149 25.96 -4.53 -10.69
C ILE A 149 26.03 -5.97 -11.23
N SER A 150 24.89 -6.58 -11.53
CA SER A 150 24.78 -7.93 -12.12
C SER A 150 24.70 -7.86 -13.61
#